data_8bd85392a3cf2b7dbb6f65396ffe125a
#
_entry.id   8bd85392a3cf2b7dbb6f65396ffe125a
#
_cell.length_a   1.000
_cell.length_b   1.000
_cell.length_c   1.000
_cell.angle_alpha   90.00
_cell.angle_beta   90.00
_cell.angle_gamma   90.00
#
_symmetry.space_group_name_H-M   'P 1'
#
loop_
_entity.id
_entity.type
_entity.pdbx_description
1 polymer ?
#
loop_
_entity_poly.entity_id
_entity_poly.type
_entity_poly.pdbx_seq_one_letter_code
_entity_poly.pdbx_strand_id
1 'polypeptide(L)'
;MSEDASADRRMLDRMIFFSDAVFAFALLLLAADIRLPTSIDDSTIWSQMATLAPHFASFLISFALASLWWAVHLSATRELRTFDWPTTLCNLFFLLWIVLLPFAADTFGANMMADAPLGLYWIVNAGASFSMTLMFFVMSRGGGRLIGGIGAGERLLRLTQAAAPGAVFALGAYWAFSGDIWLSRFCAMLLAPVMMALGVIAGMLKRRRAKAA
;
A
#
# COMPACT_ATOMS: atom_id res chain seq x y z
N MET A 1 -20.62 -14.42 26.60
CA MET A 1 -19.41 -14.24 25.79
C MET A 1 -18.28 -14.72 26.67
N SER A 2 -17.53 -15.75 26.28
CA SER A 2 -16.45 -16.31 27.10
C SER A 2 -15.35 -15.26 27.31
N GLU A 3 -14.63 -15.33 28.43
CA GLU A 3 -13.49 -14.43 28.73
C GLU A 3 -12.45 -14.45 27.61
N ASP A 4 -12.18 -15.62 27.01
CA ASP A 4 -11.27 -15.80 25.89
C ASP A 4 -11.68 -14.98 24.65
N ALA A 5 -12.96 -14.99 24.26
CA ALA A 5 -13.46 -14.22 23.13
C ALA A 5 -13.32 -12.70 23.34
N SER A 6 -13.41 -12.24 24.60
CA SER A 6 -13.20 -10.84 24.94
C SER A 6 -11.72 -10.45 24.91
N ALA A 7 -10.82 -11.36 25.27
CA ALA A 7 -9.38 -11.19 25.20
C ALA A 7 -8.89 -11.10 23.75
N ASP A 8 -9.33 -12.04 22.90
CA ASP A 8 -9.01 -12.04 21.47
C ASP A 8 -9.45 -10.74 20.77
N ARG A 9 -10.64 -10.24 21.10
CA ARG A 9 -11.12 -8.99 20.53
C ARG A 9 -10.26 -7.80 20.94
N ARG A 10 -9.86 -7.72 22.21
CA ARG A 10 -8.94 -6.67 22.67
C ARG A 10 -7.58 -6.73 21.97
N MET A 11 -7.05 -7.93 21.71
CA MET A 11 -5.78 -8.10 20.99
C MET A 11 -5.92 -7.66 19.53
N LEU A 12 -7.02 -8.01 18.86
CA LEU A 12 -7.32 -7.58 17.50
C LEU A 12 -7.42 -6.05 17.41
N ASP A 13 -8.17 -5.41 18.32
CA ASP A 13 -8.32 -3.96 18.37
C ASP A 13 -6.96 -3.27 18.56
N ARG A 14 -6.09 -3.81 19.42
CA ARG A 14 -4.73 -3.29 19.61
C ARG A 14 -3.86 -3.42 18.37
N MET A 15 -3.95 -4.53 17.64
CA MET A 15 -3.23 -4.73 16.38
C MET A 15 -3.67 -3.69 15.34
N ILE A 16 -4.97 -3.47 15.19
CA ILE A 16 -5.53 -2.48 14.25
C ILE A 16 -5.08 -1.07 14.65
N PHE A 17 -5.23 -0.70 15.92
CA PHE A 17 -4.82 0.62 16.43
C PHE A 17 -3.32 0.88 16.24
N PHE A 18 -2.47 -0.13 16.48
CA PHE A 18 -1.03 -0.04 16.21
C PHE A 18 -0.76 0.22 14.73
N SER A 19 -1.48 -0.47 13.84
CA SER A 19 -1.34 -0.27 12.40
C SER A 19 -1.72 1.15 11.98
N ASP A 20 -2.84 1.68 12.49
CA ASP A 20 -3.27 3.06 12.22
C ASP A 20 -2.24 4.09 12.69
N ALA A 21 -1.63 3.87 13.87
CA ALA A 21 -0.55 4.71 14.36
C ALA A 21 0.67 4.69 13.44
N VAL A 22 1.07 3.52 12.94
CA VAL A 22 2.20 3.39 11.98
C VAL A 22 1.91 4.16 10.70
N PHE A 23 0.70 4.06 10.14
CA PHE A 23 0.30 4.84 8.96
C PHE A 23 0.33 6.35 9.24
N ALA A 24 -0.19 6.79 10.39
CA ALA A 24 -0.17 8.20 10.77
C ALA A 24 1.27 8.75 10.84
N PHE A 25 2.19 8.00 11.45
CA PHE A 25 3.62 8.37 11.49
C PHE A 25 4.27 8.36 10.11
N ALA A 26 3.99 7.37 9.27
CA ALA A 26 4.54 7.32 7.92
C ALA A 26 4.06 8.53 7.08
N LEU A 27 2.77 8.88 7.15
CA LEU A 27 2.21 10.05 6.47
C LEU A 27 2.83 11.36 6.98
N LEU A 28 3.09 11.47 8.28
CA LEU A 28 3.75 12.64 8.87
C LEU A 28 5.20 12.75 8.40
N LEU A 29 5.93 11.64 8.36
CA LEU A 29 7.34 11.61 7.89
C LEU A 29 7.45 12.00 6.41
N LEU A 30 6.49 11.63 5.55
CA LEU A 30 6.47 12.08 4.16
C LEU A 30 6.47 13.62 4.03
N ALA A 31 5.80 14.33 4.95
CA ALA A 31 5.76 15.79 4.96
C ALA A 31 7.02 16.40 5.58
N ALA A 32 7.67 15.71 6.49
CA ALA A 32 8.82 16.22 7.25
C ALA A 32 10.06 16.44 6.37
N ASP A 33 10.16 15.77 5.21
CA ASP A 33 11.27 15.88 4.28
C ASP A 33 11.14 17.08 3.32
N ILE A 34 9.97 17.74 3.29
CA ILE A 34 9.78 18.98 2.54
C ILE A 34 10.31 20.13 3.37
N ARG A 35 11.58 20.50 3.15
CA ARG A 35 12.26 21.57 3.91
C ARG A 35 12.65 22.70 3.00
N LEU A 36 12.28 23.92 3.39
CA LEU A 36 12.79 25.13 2.76
C LEU A 36 14.24 25.35 3.19
N PRO A 37 15.08 25.97 2.33
CA PRO A 37 16.41 26.43 2.72
C PRO A 37 16.34 27.34 3.96
N THR A 38 17.36 27.28 4.82
CA THR A 38 17.39 28.00 6.10
C THR A 38 17.53 29.54 5.96
N SER A 39 17.97 30.01 4.82
CA SER A 39 18.07 31.46 4.51
C SER A 39 17.16 31.76 3.31
N ILE A 40 16.03 32.38 3.58
CA ILE A 40 15.07 32.79 2.55
C ILE A 40 15.18 34.31 2.39
N ASP A 41 15.49 34.75 1.16
CA ASP A 41 15.39 36.15 0.74
C ASP A 41 14.08 36.31 -0.04
N ASP A 42 13.27 37.31 0.28
CA ASP A 42 11.99 37.58 -0.38
C ASP A 42 12.09 37.70 -1.90
N SER A 43 13.26 38.14 -2.41
CA SER A 43 13.52 38.23 -3.86
C SER A 43 13.71 36.87 -4.54
N THR A 44 14.07 35.80 -3.80
CA THR A 44 14.43 34.50 -4.35
C THR A 44 13.49 33.37 -3.91
N ILE A 45 12.52 33.65 -3.04
CA ILE A 45 11.63 32.62 -2.45
C ILE A 45 10.93 31.76 -3.51
N TRP A 46 10.41 32.38 -4.57
CA TRP A 46 9.67 31.64 -5.61
C TRP A 46 10.58 30.73 -6.43
N SER A 47 11.80 31.14 -6.71
CA SER A 47 12.79 30.29 -7.39
C SER A 47 13.23 29.13 -6.50
N GLN A 48 13.41 29.36 -5.21
CA GLN A 48 13.74 28.31 -4.23
C GLN A 48 12.58 27.32 -4.04
N MET A 49 11.34 27.80 -3.99
CA MET A 49 10.16 26.92 -3.97
C MET A 49 10.05 26.08 -5.24
N ALA A 50 10.39 26.62 -6.40
CA ALA A 50 10.39 25.87 -7.65
C ALA A 50 11.38 24.69 -7.63
N THR A 51 12.52 24.80 -6.91
CA THR A 51 13.47 23.69 -6.76
C THR A 51 12.90 22.53 -5.90
N LEU A 52 11.89 22.80 -5.05
CA LEU A 52 11.22 21.79 -4.25
C LEU A 52 10.09 21.05 -5.00
N ALA A 53 9.75 21.49 -6.22
CA ALA A 53 8.65 20.87 -6.98
C ALA A 53 8.78 19.34 -7.14
N PRO A 54 9.97 18.75 -7.40
CA PRO A 54 10.12 17.30 -7.45
C PRO A 54 9.81 16.61 -6.11
N HIS A 55 10.30 17.16 -4.99
CA HIS A 55 10.02 16.62 -3.64
C HIS A 55 8.53 16.71 -3.32
N PHE A 56 7.89 17.83 -3.66
CA PHE A 56 6.46 18.02 -3.46
C PHE A 56 5.63 17.06 -4.32
N ALA A 57 6.04 16.83 -5.57
CA ALA A 57 5.39 15.83 -6.43
C ALA A 57 5.54 14.41 -5.87
N SER A 58 6.74 14.02 -5.44
CA SER A 58 7.00 12.74 -4.78
C SER A 58 6.16 12.57 -3.50
N PHE A 59 6.08 13.63 -2.68
CA PHE A 59 5.25 13.67 -1.50
C PHE A 59 3.77 13.40 -1.83
N LEU A 60 3.19 14.14 -2.78
CA LEU A 60 1.76 13.98 -3.14
C LEU A 60 1.46 12.58 -3.66
N ILE A 61 2.32 12.03 -4.52
CA ILE A 61 2.18 10.66 -5.03
C ILE A 61 2.24 9.65 -3.88
N SER A 62 3.24 9.79 -3.01
CA SER A 62 3.46 8.87 -1.90
C SER A 62 2.39 8.97 -0.83
N PHE A 63 1.89 10.19 -0.55
CA PHE A 63 0.74 10.40 0.35
C PHE A 63 -0.51 9.72 -0.19
N ALA A 64 -0.80 9.86 -1.50
CA ALA A 64 -1.93 9.20 -2.13
C ALA A 64 -1.81 7.67 -2.08
N LEU A 65 -0.61 7.12 -2.35
CA LEU A 65 -0.36 5.67 -2.27
C LEU A 65 -0.44 5.16 -0.84
N ALA A 66 0.15 5.85 0.14
CA ALA A 66 0.05 5.48 1.56
C ALA A 66 -1.40 5.50 2.05
N SER A 67 -2.17 6.52 1.65
CA SER A 67 -3.60 6.61 1.96
C SER A 67 -4.40 5.47 1.32
N LEU A 68 -4.07 5.08 0.09
CA LEU A 68 -4.67 3.93 -0.57
C LEU A 68 -4.32 2.62 0.16
N TRP A 69 -3.06 2.41 0.55
CA TRP A 69 -2.64 1.26 1.35
C TRP A 69 -3.38 1.19 2.69
N TRP A 70 -3.53 2.34 3.36
CA TRP A 70 -4.33 2.40 4.58
C TRP A 70 -5.78 2.00 4.34
N ALA A 71 -6.43 2.50 3.30
CA ALA A 71 -7.82 2.17 2.97
C ALA A 71 -7.99 0.67 2.65
N VAL A 72 -7.05 0.06 1.91
CA VAL A 72 -7.03 -1.37 1.61
C VAL A 72 -6.84 -2.19 2.89
N HIS A 73 -5.87 -1.79 3.74
CA HIS A 73 -5.62 -2.41 5.04
C HIS A 73 -6.84 -2.35 5.96
N LEU A 74 -7.45 -1.17 6.07
CA LEU A 74 -8.68 -0.95 6.85
C LEU A 74 -9.83 -1.85 6.36
N SER A 75 -9.98 -2.00 5.04
CA SER A 75 -11.00 -2.88 4.46
C SER A 75 -10.75 -4.35 4.77
N ALA A 76 -9.49 -4.79 4.75
CA ALA A 76 -9.11 -6.16 5.07
C ALA A 76 -9.28 -6.47 6.56
N THR A 77 -8.82 -5.60 7.44
CA THR A 77 -8.86 -5.80 8.90
C THR A 77 -10.26 -5.73 9.48
N ARG A 78 -11.17 -4.96 8.88
CA ARG A 78 -12.60 -4.93 9.27
C ARG A 78 -13.32 -6.28 9.11
N GLU A 79 -12.83 -7.15 8.25
CA GLU A 79 -13.41 -8.48 8.06
C GLU A 79 -12.97 -9.48 9.14
N LEU A 80 -11.88 -9.18 9.89
CA LEU A 80 -11.37 -10.05 10.94
C LEU A 80 -12.34 -10.14 12.13
N ARG A 81 -12.63 -11.36 12.55
CA ARG A 81 -13.55 -11.66 13.66
C ARG A 81 -12.83 -12.04 14.95
N THR A 82 -11.62 -12.52 14.85
CA THR A 82 -10.80 -12.98 15.97
C THR A 82 -9.32 -12.68 15.72
N PHE A 83 -8.56 -12.61 16.80
CA PHE A 83 -7.12 -12.46 16.76
C PHE A 83 -6.43 -13.74 16.27
N ASP A 84 -5.36 -13.60 15.49
CA ASP A 84 -4.56 -14.70 14.96
C ASP A 84 -3.10 -14.26 14.78
N TRP A 85 -2.17 -15.01 15.39
CA TRP A 85 -0.75 -14.70 15.33
C TRP A 85 -0.16 -14.71 13.91
N PRO A 86 -0.44 -15.71 13.05
CA PRO A 86 0.03 -15.68 11.67
C PRO A 86 -0.42 -14.44 10.90
N THR A 87 -1.67 -14.00 11.07
CA THR A 87 -2.19 -12.76 10.47
C THR A 87 -1.46 -11.54 11.01
N THR A 88 -1.20 -11.49 12.33
CA THR A 88 -0.47 -10.39 12.97
C THR A 88 0.95 -10.28 12.45
N LEU A 89 1.67 -11.40 12.27
CA LEU A 89 3.02 -11.40 11.69
C LEU A 89 3.03 -10.90 10.24
N CYS A 90 2.05 -11.31 9.42
CA CYS A 90 1.88 -10.78 8.06
C CYS A 90 1.59 -9.28 8.09
N ASN A 91 0.79 -8.81 9.05
CA ASN A 91 0.51 -7.39 9.25
C ASN A 91 1.78 -6.62 9.61
N LEU A 92 2.60 -7.10 10.53
CA LEU A 92 3.87 -6.45 10.86
C LEU A 92 4.83 -6.41 9.67
N PHE A 93 4.86 -7.47 8.87
CA PHE A 93 5.65 -7.49 7.64
C PHE A 93 5.13 -6.50 6.59
N PHE A 94 3.83 -6.30 6.49
CA PHE A 94 3.24 -5.25 5.66
C PHE A 94 3.62 -3.85 6.17
N LEU A 95 3.50 -3.62 7.48
CA LEU A 95 3.83 -2.33 8.09
C LEU A 95 5.32 -1.96 7.94
N LEU A 96 6.22 -2.94 7.87
CA LEU A 96 7.64 -2.71 7.55
C LEU A 96 7.79 -1.92 6.23
N TRP A 97 7.06 -2.31 5.18
CA TRP A 97 7.11 -1.61 3.90
C TRP A 97 6.49 -0.21 3.97
N ILE A 98 5.44 -0.03 4.78
CA ILE A 98 4.84 1.29 5.01
C ILE A 98 5.82 2.23 5.72
N VAL A 99 6.57 1.74 6.70
CA VAL A 99 7.61 2.52 7.39
C VAL A 99 8.78 2.90 6.47
N LEU A 100 9.09 2.05 5.48
CA LEU A 100 10.14 2.33 4.50
C LEU A 100 9.69 3.31 3.39
N LEU A 101 8.39 3.51 3.23
CA LEU A 101 7.86 4.34 2.14
C LEU A 101 8.34 5.81 2.19
N PRO A 102 8.39 6.52 3.35
CA PRO A 102 8.93 7.88 3.39
C PRO A 102 10.37 7.97 2.89
N PHE A 103 11.25 7.06 3.33
CA PHE A 103 12.63 7.01 2.85
C PHE A 103 12.73 6.79 1.33
N ALA A 104 11.94 5.87 0.79
CA ALA A 104 11.92 5.63 -0.65
C ALA A 104 11.36 6.83 -1.44
N ALA A 105 10.36 7.52 -0.88
CA ALA A 105 9.74 8.71 -1.45
C ALA A 105 10.71 9.90 -1.48
N ASP A 106 11.44 10.15 -0.40
CA ASP A 106 12.45 11.20 -0.34
C ASP A 106 13.59 10.95 -1.33
N THR A 107 14.13 9.72 -1.33
CA THR A 107 15.18 9.30 -2.26
C THR A 107 14.75 9.48 -3.72
N PHE A 108 13.51 9.13 -4.06
CA PHE A 108 12.92 9.32 -5.38
C PHE A 108 12.72 10.81 -5.70
N GLY A 109 12.18 11.60 -4.75
CA GLY A 109 11.95 13.04 -4.91
C GLY A 109 13.24 13.83 -5.19
N ALA A 110 14.33 13.49 -4.48
CA ALA A 110 15.63 14.09 -4.67
C ALA A 110 16.27 13.73 -6.04
N ASN A 111 15.89 12.60 -6.63
CA ASN A 111 16.55 12.05 -7.82
C ASN A 111 15.53 11.50 -8.84
N MET A 112 14.52 12.29 -9.18
CA MET A 112 13.38 11.83 -10.01
C MET A 112 13.76 11.25 -11.37
N MET A 113 14.92 11.66 -11.92
CA MET A 113 15.38 11.20 -13.24
C MET A 113 16.31 10.00 -13.17
N ALA A 114 16.69 9.55 -11.98
CA ALA A 114 17.59 8.42 -11.81
C ALA A 114 16.83 7.09 -11.68
N ASP A 115 17.43 6.03 -12.22
CA ASP A 115 16.80 4.69 -12.28
C ASP A 115 16.74 4.02 -10.90
N ALA A 116 17.84 4.03 -10.15
CA ALA A 116 17.94 3.33 -8.88
C ALA A 116 16.97 3.86 -7.79
N PRO A 117 16.80 5.19 -7.58
CA PRO A 117 15.78 5.73 -6.69
C PRO A 117 14.36 5.34 -7.08
N LEU A 118 14.02 5.38 -8.36
CA LEU A 118 12.73 4.93 -8.86
C LEU A 118 12.55 3.42 -8.64
N GLY A 119 13.57 2.61 -8.90
CA GLY A 119 13.56 1.18 -8.63
C GLY A 119 13.33 0.84 -7.16
N LEU A 120 14.00 1.57 -6.25
CA LEU A 120 13.78 1.43 -4.80
C LEU A 120 12.33 1.75 -4.42
N TYR A 121 11.79 2.85 -4.94
CA TYR A 121 10.41 3.25 -4.70
C TYR A 121 9.42 2.17 -5.15
N TRP A 122 9.65 1.56 -6.31
CA TRP A 122 8.86 0.44 -6.81
C TRP A 122 8.98 -0.81 -5.93
N ILE A 123 10.18 -1.17 -5.47
CA ILE A 123 10.39 -2.33 -4.56
C ILE A 123 9.60 -2.17 -3.29
N VAL A 124 9.61 -1.00 -2.66
CA VAL A 124 8.88 -0.74 -1.42
C VAL A 124 7.37 -0.92 -1.63
N ASN A 125 6.82 -0.37 -2.72
CA ASN A 125 5.40 -0.52 -3.04
C ASN A 125 5.04 -1.97 -3.44
N ALA A 126 5.91 -2.68 -4.16
CA ALA A 126 5.73 -4.10 -4.48
C ALA A 126 5.72 -4.95 -3.20
N GLY A 127 6.65 -4.68 -2.28
CA GLY A 127 6.71 -5.34 -0.97
C GLY A 127 5.44 -5.14 -0.16
N ALA A 128 4.90 -3.91 -0.11
CA ALA A 128 3.63 -3.62 0.55
C ALA A 128 2.47 -4.42 -0.07
N SER A 129 2.37 -4.45 -1.41
CA SER A 129 1.32 -5.20 -2.12
C SER A 129 1.40 -6.71 -1.86
N PHE A 130 2.59 -7.30 -2.00
CA PHE A 130 2.76 -8.75 -1.78
C PHE A 130 2.56 -9.15 -0.31
N SER A 131 2.97 -8.30 0.63
CA SER A 131 2.72 -8.52 2.06
C SER A 131 1.23 -8.46 2.38
N MET A 132 0.49 -7.52 1.80
CA MET A 132 -0.96 -7.45 1.91
C MET A 132 -1.63 -8.68 1.30
N THR A 133 -1.14 -9.15 0.15
CA THR A 133 -1.60 -10.39 -0.49
C THR A 133 -1.38 -11.60 0.41
N LEU A 134 -0.20 -11.69 1.02
CA LEU A 134 0.13 -12.75 1.97
C LEU A 134 -0.78 -12.69 3.21
N MET A 135 -1.01 -11.51 3.76
CA MET A 135 -1.92 -11.32 4.89
C MET A 135 -3.33 -11.81 4.54
N PHE A 136 -3.87 -11.40 3.38
CA PHE A 136 -5.18 -11.86 2.94
C PHE A 136 -5.22 -13.37 2.64
N PHE A 137 -4.13 -13.93 2.09
CA PHE A 137 -4.02 -15.38 1.91
C PHE A 137 -4.11 -16.14 3.24
N VAL A 138 -3.44 -15.65 4.28
CA VAL A 138 -3.48 -16.22 5.64
C VAL A 138 -4.89 -16.09 6.24
N MET A 139 -5.49 -14.91 6.18
CA MET A 139 -6.85 -14.64 6.67
C MET A 139 -7.91 -15.54 6.02
N SER A 140 -7.73 -15.85 4.74
CA SER A 140 -8.67 -16.66 3.95
C SER A 140 -8.44 -18.17 4.02
N ARG A 141 -7.51 -18.66 4.87
CA ARG A 141 -7.27 -20.10 5.08
C ARG A 141 -8.48 -20.80 5.70
N GLY A 142 -8.55 -22.10 5.49
CA GLY A 142 -9.63 -22.92 6.07
C GLY A 142 -11.04 -22.45 5.71
N GLY A 143 -11.23 -22.00 4.45
CA GLY A 143 -12.52 -21.47 4.00
C GLY A 143 -12.85 -20.07 4.55
N GLY A 144 -11.85 -19.33 5.06
CA GLY A 144 -12.04 -17.98 5.56
C GLY A 144 -12.67 -17.91 6.96
N ARG A 145 -12.35 -18.82 7.84
CA ARG A 145 -12.89 -18.83 9.22
C ARG A 145 -12.64 -17.53 9.96
N LEU A 146 -11.50 -16.88 9.74
CA LEU A 146 -11.15 -15.61 10.36
C LEU A 146 -11.97 -14.41 9.85
N ILE A 147 -12.54 -14.53 8.64
CA ILE A 147 -13.31 -13.47 7.95
C ILE A 147 -14.78 -13.85 7.72
N GLY A 148 -15.27 -14.86 8.41
CA GLY A 148 -16.69 -15.27 8.34
C GLY A 148 -17.07 -16.13 7.15
N GLY A 149 -16.09 -16.70 6.45
CA GLY A 149 -16.28 -17.60 5.32
C GLY A 149 -16.09 -16.91 3.96
N ILE A 150 -15.42 -17.59 3.03
CA ILE A 150 -15.18 -17.10 1.67
C ILE A 150 -15.19 -18.27 0.68
N GLY A 151 -15.89 -18.13 -0.43
CA GLY A 151 -15.90 -19.11 -1.52
C GLY A 151 -14.59 -19.08 -2.32
N ALA A 152 -14.19 -20.25 -2.90
CA ALA A 152 -12.93 -20.39 -3.62
C ALA A 152 -12.76 -19.36 -4.75
N GLY A 153 -13.80 -19.11 -5.54
CA GLY A 153 -13.74 -18.12 -6.64
C GLY A 153 -13.62 -16.67 -6.14
N GLU A 154 -14.25 -16.33 -5.02
CA GLU A 154 -14.09 -15.01 -4.41
C GLU A 154 -12.70 -14.84 -3.79
N ARG A 155 -12.19 -15.89 -3.14
CA ARG A 155 -10.85 -15.91 -2.60
C ARG A 155 -9.81 -15.67 -3.69
N LEU A 156 -9.91 -16.38 -4.83
CA LEU A 156 -9.00 -16.19 -5.95
C LEU A 156 -9.05 -14.75 -6.49
N LEU A 157 -10.26 -14.21 -6.69
CA LEU A 157 -10.45 -12.85 -7.17
C LEU A 157 -9.79 -11.81 -6.24
N ARG A 158 -10.02 -11.92 -4.93
CA ARG A 158 -9.43 -10.98 -3.96
C ARG A 158 -7.92 -11.11 -3.87
N LEU A 159 -7.38 -12.33 -3.96
CA LEU A 159 -5.92 -12.54 -4.03
C LEU A 159 -5.33 -11.91 -5.30
N THR A 160 -5.97 -12.07 -6.45
CA THR A 160 -5.53 -11.43 -7.69
C THR A 160 -5.58 -9.91 -7.59
N GLN A 161 -6.64 -9.35 -7.00
CA GLN A 161 -6.76 -7.90 -6.77
C GLN A 161 -5.67 -7.35 -5.83
N ALA A 162 -5.31 -8.11 -4.81
CA ALA A 162 -4.25 -7.72 -3.89
C ALA A 162 -2.85 -7.84 -4.50
N ALA A 163 -2.62 -8.86 -5.35
CA ALA A 163 -1.32 -9.13 -5.96
C ALA A 163 -1.03 -8.26 -7.20
N ALA A 164 -2.06 -7.86 -7.94
CA ALA A 164 -1.90 -7.15 -9.22
C ALA A 164 -1.09 -5.84 -9.11
N PRO A 165 -1.31 -4.95 -8.11
CA PRO A 165 -0.46 -3.78 -7.94
C PRO A 165 1.01 -4.16 -7.72
N GLY A 166 1.25 -5.21 -6.92
CA GLY A 166 2.59 -5.72 -6.66
C GLY A 166 3.31 -6.20 -7.91
N ALA A 167 2.60 -6.87 -8.81
CA ALA A 167 3.15 -7.28 -10.09
C ALA A 167 3.52 -6.08 -10.98
N VAL A 168 2.69 -5.04 -11.02
CA VAL A 168 2.98 -3.80 -11.76
C VAL A 168 4.19 -3.10 -11.17
N PHE A 169 4.26 -2.96 -9.83
CA PHE A 169 5.41 -2.36 -9.15
C PHE A 169 6.69 -3.17 -9.34
N ALA A 170 6.62 -4.50 -9.26
CA ALA A 170 7.78 -5.37 -9.49
C ALA A 170 8.30 -5.27 -10.94
N LEU A 171 7.39 -5.17 -11.91
CA LEU A 171 7.76 -4.93 -13.30
C LEU A 171 8.41 -3.55 -13.48
N GLY A 172 7.87 -2.51 -12.83
CA GLY A 172 8.46 -1.17 -12.80
C GLY A 172 9.87 -1.18 -12.22
N ALA A 173 10.10 -1.92 -11.12
CA ALA A 173 11.42 -2.08 -10.51
C ALA A 173 12.38 -2.82 -11.47
N TYR A 174 11.93 -3.88 -12.10
CA TYR A 174 12.74 -4.62 -13.09
C TYR A 174 13.25 -3.70 -14.21
N TRP A 175 12.37 -2.91 -14.81
CA TRP A 175 12.77 -1.98 -15.89
C TRP A 175 13.67 -0.85 -15.37
N ALA A 176 13.44 -0.31 -14.17
CA ALA A 176 14.32 0.67 -13.57
C ALA A 176 15.74 0.13 -13.41
N PHE A 177 15.92 -1.08 -12.89
CA PHE A 177 17.25 -1.69 -12.74
C PHE A 177 17.84 -2.23 -14.03
N SER A 178 17.04 -2.41 -15.10
CA SER A 178 17.51 -2.73 -16.44
C SER A 178 17.97 -1.50 -17.23
N GLY A 179 17.87 -0.31 -16.67
CA GLY A 179 18.27 0.96 -17.29
C GLY A 179 17.23 1.54 -18.26
N ASP A 180 15.98 1.04 -18.24
CA ASP A 180 14.90 1.60 -19.05
C ASP A 180 13.87 2.36 -18.18
N ILE A 181 14.25 3.62 -17.87
CA ILE A 181 13.43 4.49 -17.05
C ILE A 181 12.06 4.80 -17.68
N TRP A 182 11.96 4.80 -19.01
CA TRP A 182 10.70 5.10 -19.69
C TRP A 182 9.69 3.98 -19.54
N LEU A 183 10.13 2.72 -19.72
CA LEU A 183 9.28 1.56 -19.44
C LEU A 183 8.91 1.45 -17.98
N SER A 184 9.85 1.74 -17.08
CA SER A 184 9.58 1.79 -15.65
C SER A 184 8.47 2.81 -15.31
N ARG A 185 8.54 4.02 -15.87
CA ARG A 185 7.49 5.05 -15.68
C ARG A 185 6.18 4.67 -16.34
N PHE A 186 6.22 4.01 -17.48
CA PHE A 186 5.02 3.51 -18.14
C PHE A 186 4.27 2.52 -17.27
N CYS A 187 4.97 1.71 -16.46
CA CYS A 187 4.33 0.81 -15.48
C CYS A 187 3.47 1.58 -14.47
N ALA A 188 3.86 2.80 -14.06
CA ALA A 188 3.02 3.64 -13.21
C ALA A 188 1.66 3.97 -13.84
N MET A 189 1.64 4.23 -15.15
CA MET A 189 0.41 4.52 -15.88
C MET A 189 -0.53 3.31 -16.00
N LEU A 190 0.02 2.09 -15.90
CA LEU A 190 -0.76 0.86 -15.93
C LEU A 190 -1.49 0.58 -14.61
N LEU A 191 -1.05 1.16 -13.50
CA LEU A 191 -1.62 0.86 -12.19
C LEU A 191 -3.12 1.19 -12.11
N ALA A 192 -3.51 2.40 -12.51
CA ALA A 192 -4.90 2.85 -12.46
C ALA A 192 -5.84 2.01 -13.35
N PRO A 193 -5.54 1.78 -14.66
CA PRO A 193 -6.40 0.96 -15.50
C PRO A 193 -6.46 -0.50 -15.05
N VAL A 194 -5.37 -1.09 -14.55
CA VAL A 194 -5.37 -2.45 -14.00
C VAL A 194 -6.28 -2.55 -12.78
N MET A 195 -6.16 -1.62 -11.84
CA MET A 195 -7.00 -1.59 -10.64
C MET A 195 -8.48 -1.34 -10.98
N MET A 196 -8.75 -0.45 -11.93
CA MET A 196 -10.12 -0.19 -12.38
C MET A 196 -10.74 -1.42 -13.07
N ALA A 197 -10.01 -2.09 -13.94
CA ALA A 197 -10.48 -3.32 -14.60
C ALA A 197 -10.82 -4.42 -13.57
N LEU A 198 -9.94 -4.65 -12.59
CA LEU A 198 -10.17 -5.62 -11.51
C LEU A 198 -11.37 -5.23 -10.65
N GLY A 199 -11.55 -3.94 -10.35
CA GLY A 199 -12.71 -3.43 -9.61
C GLY A 199 -14.03 -3.66 -10.37
N VAL A 200 -14.05 -3.41 -11.67
CA VAL A 200 -15.23 -3.66 -12.54
C VAL A 200 -15.56 -5.17 -12.57
N ILE A 201 -14.56 -6.03 -12.76
CA ILE A 201 -14.76 -7.49 -12.76
C ILE A 201 -15.35 -7.96 -11.43
N ALA A 202 -14.83 -7.47 -10.30
CA ALA A 202 -15.35 -7.80 -8.98
C ALA A 202 -16.81 -7.35 -8.80
N GLY A 203 -17.12 -6.13 -9.24
CA GLY A 203 -18.49 -5.60 -9.19
C GLY A 203 -19.47 -6.42 -10.03
N MET A 204 -19.07 -6.84 -11.24
CA MET A 204 -19.88 -7.69 -12.10
C MET A 204 -20.13 -9.07 -11.47
N LEU A 205 -19.12 -9.69 -10.89
CA LEU A 205 -19.27 -11.00 -10.24
C LEU A 205 -20.17 -10.92 -9.00
N LYS A 206 -20.07 -9.87 -8.20
CA LYS A 206 -20.95 -9.63 -7.04
C LYS A 206 -22.41 -9.48 -7.48
N ARG A 207 -22.68 -8.71 -8.54
CA ARG A 207 -24.05 -8.52 -9.09
C ARG A 207 -24.64 -9.82 -9.65
N ARG A 208 -23.83 -10.66 -10.31
CA ARG A 208 -24.29 -11.97 -10.81
C ARG A 208 -24.71 -12.91 -9.68
N ARG A 209 -23.96 -12.93 -8.59
CA ARG A 209 -24.29 -13.75 -7.40
C ARG A 209 -25.57 -13.28 -6.72
N ALA A 210 -25.77 -11.97 -6.58
CA ALA A 210 -26.98 -11.40 -5.98
C ALA A 210 -28.24 -11.66 -6.81
N LYS A 211 -28.12 -11.97 -8.13
CA LYS A 211 -29.25 -12.36 -8.98
C LYS A 211 -29.52 -13.87 -9.01
N ALA A 212 -28.57 -14.67 -8.52
CA ALA A 212 -28.69 -16.14 -8.50
C ALA A 212 -29.08 -16.70 -7.11
N ALA A 213 -29.12 -15.85 -6.08
CA ALA A 213 -29.60 -16.12 -4.73
C ALA A 213 -31.03 -15.56 -4.52
#